data_452bbf90b51d41797df9e02b2aa93d8d
#
_entry.id   452bbf90b51d41797df9e02b2aa93d8d
#
_cell.length_a   1.000
_cell.length_b   1.000
_cell.length_c   1.000
_cell.angle_alpha   90.00
_cell.angle_beta   90.00
_cell.angle_gamma   90.00
#
_symmetry.space_group_name_H-M   'P 1'
#
loop_
_entity.id
_entity.type
_entity.pdbx_description
1 polymer ?
#
loop_
_entity_poly.entity_id
_entity_poly.type
_entity_poly.pdbx_seq_one_letter_code
_entity_poly.pdbx_strand_id
1 'polypeptide(L)'
;MNSTDHIEKLLSRHPEIASSVPALRVLIADAVALFRRGGTFFVAGNGGSAADSDHICGELLKGFMLKRPLHASDRKKFADLFGDEGAEYADKLQGGLRAVSLLSHPALSSAFANDVDADLVYAQQLWALGREGDIFLGISTGGGAKNIKAALMAAKARGVKTFLLTGNKHGVCEKYADVVIAVDERETYLIQEKHIILYHNFCMAVESELFEN
;
A
#
# COMPACT_ATOMS: atom_id res chain seq x y z
N MET A 1 -19.17 4.01 -8.16
CA MET A 1 -18.24 3.59 -9.27
C MET A 1 -17.48 2.37 -8.74
N ASN A 2 -17.60 1.21 -9.35
CA ASN A 2 -16.89 0.00 -8.88
C ASN A 2 -15.43 -0.03 -9.35
N SER A 3 -14.66 -1.04 -8.90
CA SER A 3 -13.24 -1.17 -9.27
C SER A 3 -13.01 -1.32 -10.77
N THR A 4 -13.95 -1.93 -11.50
CA THR A 4 -13.89 -2.06 -12.97
C THR A 4 -14.03 -0.70 -13.64
N ASP A 5 -14.96 0.14 -13.20
CA ASP A 5 -15.16 1.50 -13.75
C ASP A 5 -13.91 2.36 -13.56
N HIS A 6 -13.23 2.24 -12.41
CA HIS A 6 -11.97 2.95 -12.17
C HIS A 6 -10.87 2.51 -13.12
N ILE A 7 -10.75 1.22 -13.40
CA ILE A 7 -9.76 0.68 -14.35
C ILE A 7 -10.07 1.12 -15.79
N GLU A 8 -11.34 1.11 -16.21
CA GLU A 8 -11.74 1.55 -17.55
C GLU A 8 -11.44 3.05 -17.75
N LYS A 9 -11.77 3.88 -16.77
CA LYS A 9 -11.42 5.30 -16.77
C LYS A 9 -9.92 5.52 -16.76
N LEU A 10 -9.15 4.71 -16.03
CA LEU A 10 -7.70 4.75 -16.02
C LEU A 10 -7.16 4.49 -17.45
N LEU A 11 -7.56 3.40 -18.08
CA LEU A 11 -7.12 3.02 -19.43
C LEU A 11 -7.52 4.02 -20.51
N SER A 12 -8.69 4.66 -20.38
CA SER A 12 -9.12 5.70 -21.32
C SER A 12 -8.24 6.95 -21.28
N ARG A 13 -7.63 7.25 -20.14
CA ARG A 13 -6.72 8.41 -19.93
C ARG A 13 -5.25 8.07 -20.12
N HIS A 14 -4.88 6.85 -19.84
CA HIS A 14 -3.51 6.34 -19.77
C HIS A 14 -3.39 4.98 -20.46
N PRO A 15 -3.58 4.89 -21.79
CA PRO A 15 -3.49 3.62 -22.49
C PRO A 15 -2.10 2.98 -22.42
N GLU A 16 -1.06 3.76 -22.16
CA GLU A 16 0.33 3.33 -22.05
C GLU A 16 0.61 2.41 -20.84
N ILE A 17 -0.30 2.37 -19.85
CA ILE A 17 -0.14 1.47 -18.68
C ILE A 17 -0.93 0.17 -18.81
N ALA A 18 -1.52 -0.11 -19.96
CA ALA A 18 -2.39 -1.29 -20.17
C ALA A 18 -1.71 -2.61 -19.75
N SER A 19 -0.40 -2.74 -19.98
CA SER A 19 0.37 -3.92 -19.60
C SER A 19 0.42 -4.17 -18.09
N SER A 20 0.29 -3.12 -17.27
CA SER A 20 0.32 -3.22 -15.80
C SER A 20 -1.05 -3.61 -15.20
N VAL A 21 -2.14 -3.44 -15.96
CA VAL A 21 -3.51 -3.58 -15.46
C VAL A 21 -3.86 -4.99 -14.95
N PRO A 22 -3.46 -6.10 -15.60
CA PRO A 22 -3.76 -7.43 -15.06
C PRO A 22 -3.22 -7.64 -13.64
N ALA A 23 -1.97 -7.23 -13.38
CA ALA A 23 -1.36 -7.34 -12.06
C ALA A 23 -1.95 -6.34 -11.05
N LEU A 24 -2.33 -5.13 -11.49
CA LEU A 24 -3.04 -4.15 -10.68
C LEU A 24 -4.40 -4.68 -10.21
N ARG A 25 -5.16 -5.37 -11.08
CA ARG A 25 -6.44 -6.01 -10.70
C ARG A 25 -6.24 -7.06 -9.61
N VAL A 26 -5.17 -7.84 -9.65
CA VAL A 26 -4.84 -8.81 -8.59
C VAL A 26 -4.57 -8.08 -7.28
N LEU A 27 -3.77 -7.01 -7.30
CA LEU A 27 -3.49 -6.22 -6.11
C LEU A 27 -4.77 -5.64 -5.48
N ILE A 28 -5.67 -5.07 -6.30
CA ILE A 28 -6.95 -4.51 -5.84
C ILE A 28 -7.81 -5.61 -5.19
N ALA A 29 -8.00 -6.75 -5.85
CA ALA A 29 -8.81 -7.84 -5.33
C ALA A 29 -8.27 -8.40 -4.01
N ASP A 30 -6.97 -8.61 -3.93
CA ASP A 30 -6.31 -9.10 -2.72
C ASP A 30 -6.37 -8.10 -1.56
N ALA A 31 -6.19 -6.80 -1.85
CA ALA A 31 -6.28 -5.75 -0.83
C ALA A 31 -7.71 -5.59 -0.30
N VAL A 32 -8.73 -5.67 -1.15
CA VAL A 32 -10.14 -5.68 -0.72
C VAL A 32 -10.42 -6.87 0.19
N ALA A 33 -9.98 -8.07 -0.18
CA ALA A 33 -10.12 -9.26 0.64
C ALA A 33 -9.35 -9.15 1.96
N LEU A 34 -8.13 -8.56 1.94
CA LEU A 34 -7.32 -8.28 3.12
C LEU A 34 -8.05 -7.37 4.10
N PHE A 35 -8.54 -6.23 3.65
CA PHE A 35 -9.16 -5.24 4.53
C PHE A 35 -10.50 -5.74 5.09
N ARG A 36 -11.28 -6.52 4.33
CA ARG A 36 -12.52 -7.15 4.82
C ARG A 36 -12.27 -8.09 6.01
N ARG A 37 -11.10 -8.75 6.09
CA ARG A 37 -10.72 -9.60 7.23
C ARG A 37 -9.88 -8.88 8.30
N GLY A 38 -9.67 -7.56 8.19
CA GLY A 38 -8.93 -6.75 9.15
C GLY A 38 -7.41 -6.92 9.11
N GLY A 39 -6.86 -7.43 7.99
CA GLY A 39 -5.41 -7.57 7.79
C GLY A 39 -4.71 -6.23 7.54
N THR A 40 -3.38 -6.25 7.46
CA THR A 40 -2.51 -5.08 7.32
C THR A 40 -1.83 -5.05 5.96
N PHE A 41 -1.85 -3.87 5.32
CA PHE A 41 -1.17 -3.58 4.07
C PHE A 41 0.12 -2.81 4.37
N PHE A 42 1.28 -3.43 4.14
CA PHE A 42 2.58 -2.81 4.33
C PHE A 42 3.13 -2.27 3.03
N VAL A 43 3.80 -1.11 3.08
CA VAL A 43 4.43 -0.50 1.90
C VAL A 43 5.84 -0.04 2.24
N ALA A 44 6.79 -0.20 1.32
CA ALA A 44 8.13 0.38 1.43
C ALA A 44 8.72 0.70 0.06
N GLY A 45 9.53 1.76 0.02
CA GLY A 45 10.32 2.19 -1.11
C GLY A 45 11.50 3.05 -0.67
N ASN A 46 12.29 3.55 -1.61
CA ASN A 46 13.43 4.43 -1.35
C ASN A 46 13.28 5.75 -2.11
N GLY A 47 13.75 6.87 -1.55
CA GLY A 47 13.71 8.18 -2.20
C GLY A 47 12.28 8.59 -2.59
N GLY A 48 12.01 8.86 -3.88
CA GLY A 48 10.67 9.16 -4.37
C GLY A 48 9.67 8.04 -4.09
N SER A 49 10.09 6.77 -4.25
CA SER A 49 9.25 5.61 -3.91
C SER A 49 8.97 5.49 -2.40
N ALA A 50 9.79 6.09 -1.54
CA ALA A 50 9.49 6.23 -0.11
C ALA A 50 8.33 7.22 0.09
N ALA A 51 8.36 8.36 -0.60
CA ALA A 51 7.26 9.32 -0.60
C ALA A 51 5.96 8.70 -1.15
N ASP A 52 6.05 7.88 -2.22
CA ASP A 52 4.92 7.11 -2.74
C ASP A 52 4.34 6.15 -1.68
N SER A 53 5.19 5.50 -0.89
CA SER A 53 4.76 4.59 0.19
C SER A 53 3.96 5.31 1.26
N ASP A 54 4.41 6.48 1.71
CA ASP A 54 3.69 7.32 2.67
C ASP A 54 2.39 7.87 2.08
N HIS A 55 2.40 8.27 0.80
CA HIS A 55 1.22 8.75 0.09
C HIS A 55 0.14 7.66 -0.01
N ILE A 56 0.48 6.45 -0.45
CA ILE A 56 -0.45 5.31 -0.48
C ILE A 56 -1.08 5.07 0.90
N CYS A 57 -0.26 5.04 1.95
CA CYS A 57 -0.77 4.86 3.32
C CYS A 57 -1.69 6.01 3.74
N GLY A 58 -1.36 7.25 3.40
CA GLY A 58 -2.20 8.42 3.69
C GLY A 58 -3.59 8.29 3.06
N GLU A 59 -3.67 7.86 1.79
CA GLU A 59 -4.96 7.70 1.09
C GLU A 59 -5.76 6.49 1.59
N LEU A 60 -5.10 5.46 2.10
CA LEU A 60 -5.80 4.32 2.69
C LEU A 60 -6.30 4.60 4.11
N LEU A 61 -5.58 5.39 4.90
CA LEU A 61 -5.90 5.68 6.31
C LEU A 61 -7.07 6.64 6.50
N LYS A 62 -7.45 7.42 5.50
CA LYS A 62 -8.57 8.37 5.50
C LYS A 62 -9.38 8.31 4.21
N GLY A 63 -10.47 9.02 4.10
CA GLY A 63 -11.20 9.21 2.84
C GLY A 63 -10.32 9.85 1.77
N PHE A 64 -10.28 9.25 0.57
CA PHE A 64 -9.59 9.77 -0.60
C PHE A 64 -10.57 10.49 -1.53
N MET A 65 -11.49 9.77 -2.15
CA MET A 65 -12.56 10.32 -2.99
C MET A 65 -13.90 10.36 -2.27
N LEU A 66 -14.10 9.47 -1.30
CA LEU A 66 -15.34 9.33 -0.56
C LEU A 66 -15.15 9.85 0.87
N LYS A 67 -16.23 10.45 1.41
CA LYS A 67 -16.32 10.62 2.86
C LYS A 67 -16.52 9.24 3.47
N ARG A 68 -15.68 8.87 4.44
CA ARG A 68 -15.77 7.60 5.17
C ARG A 68 -16.19 7.85 6.62
N PRO A 69 -17.43 8.25 6.91
CA PRO A 69 -17.85 8.46 8.30
C PRO A 69 -17.67 7.17 9.09
N LEU A 70 -17.40 7.28 10.39
CA LEU A 70 -17.37 6.11 11.25
C LEU A 70 -18.71 5.37 11.20
N HIS A 71 -18.65 4.05 11.33
CA HIS A 71 -19.85 3.22 11.43
C HIS A 71 -20.72 3.67 12.63
N ALA A 72 -22.02 3.58 12.51
CA ALA A 72 -22.96 4.02 13.54
C ALA A 72 -22.68 3.41 14.93
N SER A 73 -22.26 2.14 14.96
CA SER A 73 -21.87 1.45 16.21
C SER A 73 -20.64 2.08 16.87
N ASP A 74 -19.67 2.56 16.10
CA ASP A 74 -18.46 3.17 16.65
C ASP A 74 -18.74 4.60 17.12
N ARG A 75 -19.53 5.37 16.37
CA ARG A 75 -20.03 6.68 16.80
C ARG A 75 -20.79 6.58 18.12
N LYS A 76 -21.65 5.54 18.24
CA LYS A 76 -22.38 5.28 19.49
C LYS A 76 -21.43 4.99 20.66
N LYS A 77 -20.37 4.21 20.46
CA LYS A 77 -19.36 3.95 21.52
C LYS A 77 -18.72 5.24 22.03
N PHE A 78 -18.39 6.17 21.14
CA PHE A 78 -17.83 7.48 21.53
C PHE A 78 -18.83 8.28 22.38
N ALA A 79 -20.09 8.35 21.96
CA ALA A 79 -21.13 9.05 22.71
C ALA A 79 -21.41 8.40 24.08
N ASP A 80 -21.47 7.05 24.12
CA ASP A 80 -21.71 6.30 25.36
C ASP A 80 -20.55 6.49 26.38
N LEU A 81 -19.30 6.60 25.92
CA LEU A 81 -18.13 6.71 26.79
C LEU A 81 -17.82 8.17 27.19
N PHE A 82 -18.07 9.12 26.31
CA PHE A 82 -17.56 10.50 26.44
C PHE A 82 -18.64 11.58 26.24
N GLY A 83 -19.92 11.22 26.10
CA GLY A 83 -21.02 12.17 25.92
C GLY A 83 -20.88 12.99 24.62
N ASP A 84 -21.30 14.27 24.71
CA ASP A 84 -21.36 15.19 23.56
C ASP A 84 -19.96 15.42 22.93
N GLU A 85 -18.91 15.52 23.74
CA GLU A 85 -17.54 15.68 23.25
C GLU A 85 -17.08 14.45 22.43
N GLY A 86 -17.42 13.25 22.89
CA GLY A 86 -17.16 12.01 22.16
C GLY A 86 -17.90 11.96 20.85
N ALA A 87 -19.16 12.37 20.82
CA ALA A 87 -19.96 12.46 19.60
C ALA A 87 -19.34 13.44 18.58
N GLU A 88 -18.87 14.61 19.04
CA GLU A 88 -18.19 15.59 18.18
C GLU A 88 -16.91 15.04 17.54
N TYR A 89 -16.08 14.32 18.29
CA TYR A 89 -14.88 13.69 17.73
C TYR A 89 -15.21 12.56 16.76
N ALA A 90 -16.20 11.74 17.08
CA ALA A 90 -16.64 10.66 16.20
C ALA A 90 -17.19 11.17 14.85
N ASP A 91 -17.78 12.36 14.82
CA ASP A 91 -18.27 12.99 13.58
C ASP A 91 -17.12 13.50 12.68
N LYS A 92 -15.95 13.77 13.25
CA LYS A 92 -14.75 14.23 12.53
C LYS A 92 -13.82 13.08 12.10
N LEU A 93 -13.86 11.96 12.83
CA LEU A 93 -13.07 10.77 12.49
C LEU A 93 -13.63 10.06 11.25
N GLN A 94 -12.74 9.35 10.55
CA GLN A 94 -13.08 8.65 9.33
C GLN A 94 -12.72 7.17 9.43
N GLY A 95 -13.45 6.32 8.71
CA GLY A 95 -13.11 4.92 8.54
C GLY A 95 -11.79 4.80 7.76
N GLY A 96 -10.78 4.19 8.38
CA GLY A 96 -9.47 3.95 7.80
C GLY A 96 -9.25 2.48 7.49
N LEU A 97 -8.34 2.21 6.54
CA LEU A 97 -7.84 0.89 6.21
C LEU A 97 -6.47 0.70 6.87
N ARG A 98 -6.17 -0.49 7.36
CA ARG A 98 -4.92 -0.78 8.09
C ARG A 98 -3.73 -0.81 7.15
N ALA A 99 -3.19 0.37 6.81
CA ALA A 99 -1.98 0.54 6.01
C ALA A 99 -0.82 1.05 6.86
N VAL A 100 0.38 0.51 6.63
CA VAL A 100 1.60 0.86 7.36
C VAL A 100 2.74 1.09 6.38
N SER A 101 3.26 2.32 6.35
CA SER A 101 4.52 2.61 5.69
C SER A 101 5.68 2.19 6.61
N LEU A 102 6.59 1.38 6.08
CA LEU A 102 7.78 0.96 6.84
C LEU A 102 8.83 2.08 7.02
N LEU A 103 8.52 3.28 6.55
CA LEU A 103 9.30 4.49 6.79
C LEU A 103 8.92 5.19 8.11
N SER A 104 7.78 4.83 8.70
CA SER A 104 7.22 5.51 9.86
C SER A 104 7.91 5.20 11.20
N HIS A 105 9.04 4.46 11.19
CA HIS A 105 9.79 4.09 12.39
C HIS A 105 11.25 4.59 12.32
N PRO A 106 11.51 5.91 12.34
CA PRO A 106 12.86 6.46 12.11
C PRO A 106 13.88 6.03 13.18
N ALA A 107 13.46 5.88 14.43
CA ALA A 107 14.34 5.42 15.50
C ALA A 107 14.81 3.98 15.27
N LEU A 108 13.90 3.05 14.92
CA LEU A 108 14.27 1.68 14.58
C LEU A 108 15.14 1.66 13.32
N SER A 109 14.77 2.43 12.30
CA SER A 109 15.50 2.46 11.04
C SER A 109 16.94 2.92 11.21
N SER A 110 17.18 3.98 11.99
CA SER A 110 18.52 4.49 12.25
C SER A 110 19.34 3.55 13.13
N ALA A 111 18.76 3.01 14.21
CA ALA A 111 19.45 2.09 15.10
C ALA A 111 19.80 0.79 14.37
N PHE A 112 18.85 0.16 13.69
CA PHE A 112 19.09 -1.12 13.02
C PHE A 112 20.08 -1.00 11.86
N ALA A 113 20.04 0.14 11.13
CA ALA A 113 21.02 0.40 10.08
C ALA A 113 22.44 0.59 10.61
N ASN A 114 22.61 1.16 11.81
CA ASN A 114 23.90 1.35 12.46
C ASN A 114 24.42 0.07 13.13
N ASP A 115 23.54 -0.64 13.83
CA ASP A 115 23.94 -1.72 14.74
C ASP A 115 24.00 -3.09 14.03
N VAL A 116 23.24 -3.27 12.92
CA VAL A 116 23.08 -4.55 12.24
C VAL A 116 23.35 -4.44 10.74
N ASP A 117 22.38 -3.91 9.96
CA ASP A 117 22.50 -3.80 8.52
C ASP A 117 21.41 -2.85 7.95
N ALA A 118 21.83 -1.84 7.21
CA ALA A 118 20.94 -0.88 6.56
C ALA A 118 20.02 -1.53 5.50
N ASP A 119 20.47 -2.60 4.84
CA ASP A 119 19.69 -3.33 3.85
C ASP A 119 18.56 -4.18 4.48
N LEU A 120 18.56 -4.39 5.79
CA LEU A 120 17.58 -5.21 6.50
C LEU A 120 16.51 -4.42 7.28
N VAL A 121 16.55 -3.11 7.25
CA VAL A 121 15.63 -2.25 8.05
C VAL A 121 14.15 -2.56 7.79
N TYR A 122 13.74 -2.71 6.54
CA TYR A 122 12.35 -3.05 6.19
C TYR A 122 12.03 -4.52 6.47
N ALA A 123 12.99 -5.40 6.23
CA ALA A 123 12.86 -6.82 6.53
C ALA A 123 12.62 -7.07 8.02
N GLN A 124 13.33 -6.35 8.90
CA GLN A 124 13.15 -6.45 10.35
C GLN A 124 11.75 -6.01 10.78
N GLN A 125 11.23 -4.94 10.20
CA GLN A 125 9.88 -4.46 10.51
C GLN A 125 8.81 -5.47 10.05
N LEU A 126 8.94 -6.03 8.85
CA LEU A 126 8.03 -7.07 8.36
C LEU A 126 8.10 -8.35 9.18
N TRP A 127 9.30 -8.72 9.65
CA TRP A 127 9.46 -9.86 10.53
C TRP A 127 8.74 -9.67 11.87
N ALA A 128 8.79 -8.47 12.43
CA ALA A 128 8.17 -8.14 13.71
C ALA A 128 6.65 -7.94 13.61
N LEU A 129 6.18 -7.26 12.56
CA LEU A 129 4.80 -6.78 12.45
C LEU A 129 3.92 -7.66 11.55
N GLY A 130 4.51 -8.27 10.50
CA GLY A 130 3.79 -9.03 9.49
C GLY A 130 3.22 -10.34 10.03
N ARG A 131 2.03 -10.67 9.58
CA ARG A 131 1.30 -11.90 9.89
C ARG A 131 0.90 -12.61 8.61
N GLU A 132 0.69 -13.90 8.71
CA GLU A 132 0.15 -14.70 7.61
C GLU A 132 -1.13 -14.08 7.05
N GLY A 133 -1.17 -13.93 5.73
CA GLY A 133 -2.28 -13.34 5.01
C GLY A 133 -2.23 -11.81 4.88
N ASP A 134 -1.31 -11.10 5.53
CA ASP A 134 -1.05 -9.68 5.25
C ASP A 134 -0.50 -9.49 3.84
N ILE A 135 -0.41 -8.24 3.39
CA ILE A 135 0.16 -7.87 2.08
C ILE A 135 1.35 -6.93 2.28
N PHE A 136 2.40 -7.14 1.50
CA PHE A 136 3.52 -6.20 1.36
C PHE A 136 3.67 -5.75 -0.09
N LEU A 137 3.64 -4.44 -0.32
CA LEU A 137 3.97 -3.79 -1.58
C LEU A 137 5.37 -3.17 -1.49
N GLY A 138 6.35 -3.79 -2.14
CA GLY A 138 7.67 -3.20 -2.33
C GLY A 138 7.70 -2.32 -3.57
N ILE A 139 8.26 -1.12 -3.48
CA ILE A 139 8.40 -0.20 -4.61
C ILE A 139 9.88 -0.02 -4.93
N SER A 140 10.29 -0.42 -6.15
CA SER A 140 11.66 -0.27 -6.61
C SER A 140 11.68 -0.03 -8.12
N THR A 141 11.94 1.19 -8.56
CA THR A 141 11.90 1.58 -9.98
C THR A 141 12.80 0.74 -10.86
N GLY A 142 13.99 0.39 -10.41
CA GLY A 142 14.92 -0.50 -11.13
C GLY A 142 14.81 -1.98 -10.74
N GLY A 143 13.95 -2.34 -9.78
CA GLY A 143 13.81 -3.71 -9.28
C GLY A 143 15.06 -4.29 -8.59
N GLY A 144 16.08 -3.47 -8.29
CA GLY A 144 17.38 -3.93 -7.78
C GLY A 144 17.68 -3.55 -6.33
N ALA A 145 16.79 -2.84 -5.63
CA ALA A 145 17.04 -2.35 -4.27
C ALA A 145 17.20 -3.50 -3.26
N LYS A 146 18.35 -3.56 -2.58
CA LYS A 146 18.71 -4.67 -1.67
C LYS A 146 17.75 -4.75 -0.48
N ASN A 147 17.39 -3.61 0.11
CA ASN A 147 16.46 -3.55 1.23
C ASN A 147 15.03 -3.98 0.84
N ILE A 148 14.57 -3.66 -0.37
CA ILE A 148 13.28 -4.15 -0.88
C ILE A 148 13.34 -5.67 -1.13
N LYS A 149 14.44 -6.17 -1.71
CA LYS A 149 14.65 -7.62 -1.86
C LYS A 149 14.58 -8.34 -0.51
N ALA A 150 15.30 -7.85 0.50
CA ALA A 150 15.30 -8.43 1.83
C ALA A 150 13.90 -8.38 2.48
N ALA A 151 13.17 -7.29 2.29
CA ALA A 151 11.81 -7.13 2.75
C ALA A 151 10.84 -8.14 2.10
N LEU A 152 10.93 -8.35 0.78
CA LEU A 152 10.14 -9.37 0.06
C LEU A 152 10.42 -10.79 0.60
N MET A 153 11.70 -11.11 0.86
CA MET A 153 12.08 -12.40 1.43
C MET A 153 11.52 -12.59 2.85
N ALA A 154 11.63 -11.58 3.72
CA ALA A 154 11.09 -11.63 5.08
C ALA A 154 9.56 -11.75 5.07
N ALA A 155 8.88 -10.99 4.21
CA ALA A 155 7.44 -11.06 4.01
C ALA A 155 7.00 -12.49 3.64
N LYS A 156 7.61 -13.09 2.61
CA LYS A 156 7.29 -14.47 2.20
C LYS A 156 7.52 -15.48 3.34
N ALA A 157 8.62 -15.36 4.08
CA ALA A 157 8.92 -16.25 5.20
C ALA A 157 7.89 -16.11 6.35
N ARG A 158 7.18 -14.97 6.42
CA ARG A 158 6.07 -14.72 7.37
C ARG A 158 4.69 -15.06 6.83
N GLY A 159 4.57 -15.60 5.61
CA GLY A 159 3.28 -15.87 4.98
C GLY A 159 2.54 -14.61 4.52
N VAL A 160 3.26 -13.49 4.38
CA VAL A 160 2.75 -12.22 3.86
C VAL A 160 2.81 -12.27 2.33
N LYS A 161 1.71 -11.98 1.65
CA LYS A 161 1.66 -11.95 0.18
C LYS A 161 2.43 -10.74 -0.36
N THR A 162 3.27 -10.95 -1.37
CA THR A 162 4.22 -9.95 -1.83
C THR A 162 3.89 -9.42 -3.21
N PHE A 163 3.92 -8.11 -3.34
CA PHE A 163 3.78 -7.36 -4.59
C PHE A 163 5.02 -6.49 -4.81
N LEU A 164 5.42 -6.33 -6.05
CA LEU A 164 6.47 -5.41 -6.47
C LEU A 164 5.93 -4.43 -7.50
N LEU A 165 6.06 -3.13 -7.24
CA LEU A 165 5.80 -2.06 -8.20
C LEU A 165 7.14 -1.59 -8.76
N THR A 166 7.34 -1.67 -10.09
CA THR A 166 8.66 -1.50 -10.73
C THR A 166 8.55 -0.97 -12.17
N GLY A 167 9.69 -0.66 -12.76
CA GLY A 167 9.83 -0.41 -14.20
C GLY A 167 10.22 -1.68 -14.97
N ASN A 168 10.58 -1.51 -16.24
CA ASN A 168 10.93 -2.59 -17.16
C ASN A 168 12.46 -2.86 -17.19
N LYS A 169 13.09 -3.02 -16.02
CA LYS A 169 14.54 -3.36 -15.91
C LYS A 169 14.81 -4.81 -15.53
N HIS A 170 13.77 -5.56 -15.16
CA HIS A 170 13.85 -6.96 -14.74
C HIS A 170 14.87 -7.20 -13.62
N GLY A 171 14.73 -6.42 -12.53
CA GLY A 171 15.65 -6.47 -11.41
C GLY A 171 15.45 -7.70 -10.51
N VAL A 172 16.43 -7.94 -9.63
CA VAL A 172 16.47 -9.14 -8.76
C VAL A 172 15.27 -9.29 -7.83
N CYS A 173 14.57 -8.20 -7.48
CA CYS A 173 13.40 -8.21 -6.60
C CYS A 173 12.23 -9.03 -7.20
N GLU A 174 12.10 -9.08 -8.54
CA GLU A 174 11.03 -9.81 -9.22
C GLU A 174 10.95 -11.27 -8.81
N LYS A 175 12.12 -11.91 -8.57
CA LYS A 175 12.20 -13.32 -8.15
C LYS A 175 11.55 -13.61 -6.79
N TYR A 176 11.35 -12.57 -5.97
CA TYR A 176 10.85 -12.69 -4.60
C TYR A 176 9.44 -12.14 -4.44
N ALA A 177 8.87 -11.50 -5.46
CA ALA A 177 7.48 -11.06 -5.47
C ALA A 177 6.55 -12.18 -5.98
N ASP A 178 5.36 -12.27 -5.41
CA ASP A 178 4.32 -13.18 -5.92
C ASP A 178 3.64 -12.57 -7.14
N VAL A 179 3.53 -11.22 -7.16
CA VAL A 179 2.96 -10.47 -8.28
C VAL A 179 3.85 -9.26 -8.57
N VAL A 180 4.20 -9.07 -9.84
CA VAL A 180 4.97 -7.93 -10.33
C VAL A 180 4.06 -7.01 -11.14
N ILE A 181 3.99 -5.73 -10.74
CA ILE A 181 3.30 -4.66 -11.44
C ILE A 181 4.40 -3.81 -12.10
N ALA A 182 4.68 -4.06 -13.36
CA ALA A 182 5.73 -3.36 -14.09
C ALA A 182 5.11 -2.34 -15.07
N VAL A 183 5.68 -1.12 -15.09
CA VAL A 183 5.41 -0.14 -16.15
C VAL A 183 6.48 -0.25 -17.22
N ASP A 184 6.09 -0.06 -18.49
CA ASP A 184 7.02 -0.14 -19.62
C ASP A 184 7.85 1.14 -19.74
N GLU A 185 8.73 1.35 -18.74
CA GLU A 185 9.68 2.46 -18.68
C GLU A 185 11.00 2.02 -18.04
N ARG A 186 12.07 2.75 -18.36
CA ARG A 186 13.41 2.50 -17.83
C ARG A 186 13.98 3.65 -17.01
N GLU A 187 13.58 4.89 -17.33
CA GLU A 187 14.04 6.07 -16.62
C GLU A 187 13.29 6.25 -15.30
N THR A 188 14.02 6.45 -14.21
CA THR A 188 13.46 6.47 -12.85
C THR A 188 12.31 7.45 -12.70
N TYR A 189 12.42 8.67 -13.22
CA TYR A 189 11.37 9.69 -13.10
C TYR A 189 10.11 9.32 -13.92
N LEU A 190 10.26 8.75 -15.13
CA LEU A 190 9.13 8.28 -15.93
C LEU A 190 8.40 7.09 -15.29
N ILE A 191 9.15 6.19 -14.64
CA ILE A 191 8.59 5.10 -13.85
C ILE A 191 7.75 5.68 -12.70
N GLN A 192 8.27 6.65 -11.95
CA GLN A 192 7.57 7.26 -10.82
C GLN A 192 6.32 8.01 -11.24
N GLU A 193 6.34 8.73 -12.38
CA GLU A 193 5.14 9.36 -12.96
C GLU A 193 4.02 8.35 -13.25
N LYS A 194 4.36 7.14 -13.71
CA LYS A 194 3.38 6.07 -13.94
C LYS A 194 2.98 5.35 -12.65
N HIS A 195 3.88 5.24 -11.68
CA HIS A 195 3.57 4.64 -10.38
C HIS A 195 2.46 5.43 -9.67
N ILE A 196 2.52 6.77 -9.66
CA ILE A 196 1.48 7.59 -9.01
C ILE A 196 0.11 7.38 -9.66
N ILE A 197 0.06 7.23 -10.98
CA ILE A 197 -1.19 6.96 -11.71
C ILE A 197 -1.77 5.60 -11.27
N LEU A 198 -0.92 4.56 -11.17
CA LEU A 198 -1.34 3.21 -10.80
C LEU A 198 -1.82 3.16 -9.34
N TYR A 199 -1.06 3.71 -8.39
CA TYR A 199 -1.46 3.59 -6.99
C TYR A 199 -2.62 4.51 -6.61
N HIS A 200 -2.83 5.66 -7.27
CA HIS A 200 -4.07 6.42 -7.11
C HIS A 200 -5.28 5.61 -7.57
N ASN A 201 -5.18 4.92 -8.71
CA ASN A 201 -6.26 4.04 -9.17
C ASN A 201 -6.50 2.89 -8.19
N PHE A 202 -5.43 2.28 -7.67
CA PHE A 202 -5.51 1.26 -6.63
C PHE A 202 -6.28 1.77 -5.40
N CYS A 203 -5.91 2.92 -4.85
CA CYS A 203 -6.56 3.51 -3.67
C CYS A 203 -8.05 3.82 -3.93
N MET A 204 -8.38 4.44 -5.09
CA MET A 204 -9.75 4.72 -5.49
C MET A 204 -10.59 3.45 -5.65
N ALA A 205 -10.05 2.43 -6.31
CA ALA A 205 -10.76 1.18 -6.54
C ALA A 205 -11.02 0.41 -5.24
N VAL A 206 -10.04 0.35 -4.34
CA VAL A 206 -10.19 -0.27 -3.01
C VAL A 206 -11.21 0.50 -2.17
N GLU A 207 -11.16 1.83 -2.19
CA GLU A 207 -12.12 2.68 -1.48
C GLU A 207 -13.56 2.40 -1.94
N SER A 208 -13.79 2.39 -3.25
CA SER A 208 -15.12 2.12 -3.81
C SER A 208 -15.67 0.76 -3.41
N GLU A 209 -14.84 -0.28 -3.46
CA GLU A 209 -15.25 -1.65 -3.10
C GLU A 209 -15.59 -1.85 -1.62
N LEU A 210 -15.09 -0.97 -0.75
CA LEU A 210 -15.23 -1.10 0.70
C LEU A 210 -16.19 -0.08 1.32
N PHE A 211 -16.41 1.07 0.68
CA PHE A 211 -17.16 2.19 1.25
C PHE A 211 -18.27 2.75 0.35
N GLU A 212 -18.38 2.37 -0.92
CA GLU A 212 -19.60 2.63 -1.69
C GLU A 212 -20.67 1.58 -1.32
N ASN A 213 -21.81 2.06 -0.79
CA ASN A 213 -23.04 1.29 -0.53
C ASN A 213 -23.92 1.24 -1.77
#